data_cd7812d292980a7989fc451fbbd42be1
#
_entry.id   cd7812d292980a7989fc451fbbd42be1
#
_cell.length_a   1.000
_cell.length_b   1.000
_cell.length_c   1.000
_cell.angle_alpha   90.00
_cell.angle_beta   90.00
_cell.angle_gamma   90.00
#
_symmetry.space_group_name_H-M   'P 1'
#
loop_
_entity.id
_entity.type
_entity.pdbx_description
1 polymer ?
#
loop_
_entity_poly.entity_id
_entity_poly.type
_entity_poly.pdbx_seq_one_letter_code
_entity_poly.pdbx_strand_id
1 'polypeptide(L)'
;MKQTTLCYLERDGQYLMLHRVKKEHDENHDKWIGVGGKFENKESPEDCVCREVLEETGLTLTQYRYCGLVTFVSDIWPTEYMHLFHATGFTGTPKDCD
;
A
#
# COMPACT_ATOMS: atom_id res chain seq x y z
N MET A 1 8.49 -15.64 6.14
CA MET A 1 7.27 -15.27 5.42
C MET A 1 6.98 -13.80 5.60
N LYS A 2 6.62 -13.13 4.53
CA LYS A 2 6.46 -11.69 4.54
C LYS A 2 4.98 -11.33 4.42
N GLN A 3 4.49 -10.47 5.31
CA GLN A 3 3.12 -9.97 5.28
C GLN A 3 3.15 -8.51 4.87
N THR A 4 2.34 -8.17 3.88
CA THR A 4 2.27 -6.81 3.37
C THR A 4 0.83 -6.41 3.10
N THR A 5 0.60 -5.12 2.89
CA THR A 5 -0.69 -4.60 2.43
C THR A 5 -0.50 -3.80 1.16
N LEU A 6 -1.57 -3.74 0.38
CA LEU A 6 -1.66 -2.85 -0.76
C LEU A 6 -3.06 -2.27 -0.78
N CYS A 7 -3.16 -0.96 -0.96
CA CYS A 7 -4.44 -0.27 -0.98
C CYS A 7 -4.59 0.51 -2.28
N TYR A 8 -5.73 0.29 -2.94
CA TYR A 8 -6.13 1.11 -4.08
C TYR A 8 -7.09 2.17 -3.57
N LEU A 9 -6.63 3.43 -3.57
CA LEU A 9 -7.46 4.56 -3.18
C LEU A 9 -8.08 5.14 -4.44
N GLU A 10 -9.41 5.14 -4.49
CA GLU A 10 -10.16 5.55 -5.67
C GLU A 10 -11.07 6.73 -5.34
N ARG A 11 -11.04 7.75 -6.21
CA ARG A 11 -11.97 8.88 -6.16
C ARG A 11 -12.26 9.33 -7.59
N ASP A 12 -13.55 9.41 -7.90
CA ASP A 12 -14.01 9.90 -9.22
C ASP A 12 -13.40 9.10 -10.38
N GLY A 13 -13.27 7.78 -10.19
CA GLY A 13 -12.75 6.89 -11.22
C GLY A 13 -11.25 6.92 -11.38
N GLN A 14 -10.53 7.61 -10.48
CA GLN A 14 -9.09 7.71 -10.53
C GLN A 14 -8.47 7.03 -9.31
N TYR A 15 -7.27 6.48 -9.50
CA TYR A 15 -6.54 5.81 -8.43
C TYR A 15 -5.30 6.60 -8.06
N LEU A 16 -5.03 6.72 -6.75
CA LEU A 16 -3.81 7.33 -6.26
C LEU A 16 -2.68 6.31 -6.33
N MET A 17 -1.63 6.66 -7.05
CA MET A 17 -0.44 5.81 -7.18
C MET A 17 0.78 6.59 -6.71
N LEU A 18 1.77 5.85 -6.19
CA LEU A 18 3.03 6.44 -5.77
C LEU A 18 4.07 6.26 -6.86
N HIS A 19 4.84 7.30 -7.12
CA HIS A 19 5.94 7.25 -8.08
C HIS A 19 7.26 7.10 -7.33
N ARG A 20 7.89 5.95 -7.49
CA ARG A 20 9.15 5.62 -6.81
C ARG A 20 10.32 6.15 -7.60
N VAL A 21 10.99 7.18 -7.07
CA VAL A 21 12.13 7.79 -7.79
C VAL A 21 13.39 7.89 -6.94
N LYS A 22 13.31 7.69 -5.64
CA LYS A 22 14.44 7.94 -4.73
C LYS A 22 15.48 6.83 -4.68
N LYS A 23 15.10 5.59 -4.85
CA LYS A 23 15.98 4.45 -4.65
C LYS A 23 16.44 3.92 -6.01
N GLU A 24 17.65 4.26 -6.41
CA GLU A 24 18.15 3.87 -7.72
C GLU A 24 18.23 2.37 -7.93
N HIS A 25 18.50 1.62 -6.87
CA HIS A 25 18.64 0.17 -6.95
C HIS A 25 17.41 -0.58 -6.51
N ASP A 26 16.34 0.13 -6.25
CA ASP A 26 15.05 -0.47 -5.91
C ASP A 26 14.43 -1.01 -7.19
N GLU A 27 13.92 -2.24 -7.16
CA GLU A 27 13.24 -2.83 -8.32
C GLU A 27 12.03 -2.01 -8.76
N ASN A 28 11.45 -1.21 -7.86
CA ASN A 28 10.31 -0.34 -8.14
C ASN A 28 10.71 1.10 -8.47
N HIS A 29 12.01 1.36 -8.62
CA HIS A 29 12.48 2.70 -8.96
C HIS A 29 11.85 3.16 -10.29
N ASP A 30 11.39 4.42 -10.30
CA ASP A 30 10.76 5.06 -11.46
C ASP A 30 9.50 4.33 -11.95
N LYS A 31 8.82 3.63 -11.06
CA LYS A 31 7.56 2.97 -11.36
C LYS A 31 6.45 3.56 -10.52
N TRP A 32 5.23 3.48 -11.04
CA TRP A 32 4.03 3.86 -10.30
C TRP A 32 3.51 2.63 -9.57
N ILE A 33 3.36 2.72 -8.27
CA ILE A 33 2.92 1.59 -7.44
C ILE A 33 1.76 2.00 -6.55
N GLY A 34 1.00 1.03 -6.09
CA GLY A 34 -0.07 1.26 -5.11
C GLY A 34 0.50 1.59 -3.74
N VAL A 35 -0.36 2.03 -2.86
CA VAL A 35 0.01 2.46 -1.51
C VAL A 35 -0.03 1.26 -0.58
N GLY A 36 1.02 1.04 0.20
CA GLY A 36 1.05 -0.04 1.17
C GLY A 36 2.45 -0.33 1.65
N GLY A 37 2.59 -1.40 2.42
CA GLY A 37 3.90 -1.78 2.92
C GLY A 37 3.84 -2.97 3.86
N LYS A 38 4.93 -3.20 4.56
CA LYS A 38 5.10 -4.34 5.45
C LYS A 38 4.39 -4.11 6.77
N PHE A 39 3.90 -5.21 7.33
CA PHE A 39 3.37 -5.20 8.70
C PHE A 39 4.48 -4.85 9.69
N GLU A 40 4.11 -4.08 10.69
CA GLU A 40 4.91 -3.93 11.89
C GLU A 40 4.43 -4.93 12.93
N ASN A 41 5.18 -5.02 14.03
CA ASN A 41 4.88 -5.98 15.07
C ASN A 41 3.48 -5.75 15.65
N LYS A 42 2.71 -6.82 15.73
CA LYS A 42 1.37 -6.83 16.33
C LYS A 42 0.32 -6.03 15.58
N GLU A 43 0.51 -5.83 14.29
CA GLU A 43 -0.50 -5.17 13.47
C GLU A 43 -1.43 -6.18 12.83
N SER A 44 -2.73 -5.85 12.77
CA SER A 44 -3.67 -6.52 11.89
C SER A 44 -3.51 -5.96 10.47
N PRO A 45 -4.10 -6.63 9.46
CA PRO A 45 -4.10 -6.03 8.11
C PRO A 45 -4.69 -4.63 8.07
N GLU A 46 -5.78 -4.39 8.83
CA GLU A 46 -6.41 -3.07 8.87
C GLU A 46 -5.49 -2.04 9.51
N ASP A 47 -4.82 -2.40 10.61
CA ASP A 47 -3.88 -1.49 11.26
C ASP A 47 -2.76 -1.11 10.30
N CYS A 48 -2.24 -2.09 9.60
CA CYS A 48 -1.13 -1.88 8.67
C CYS A 48 -1.53 -0.97 7.51
N VAL A 49 -2.67 -1.23 6.88
CA VAL A 49 -3.08 -0.44 5.72
C VAL A 49 -3.36 1.00 6.12
N CYS A 50 -4.03 1.23 7.26
CA CYS A 50 -4.32 2.58 7.71
C CYS A 50 -3.04 3.34 8.03
N ARG A 51 -2.08 2.69 8.70
CA ARG A 51 -0.81 3.31 9.04
C ARG A 51 0.00 3.63 7.78
N GLU A 52 0.12 2.68 6.87
CA GLU A 52 0.91 2.86 5.65
C GLU A 52 0.32 3.95 4.76
N VAL A 53 -1.00 4.00 4.62
CA VAL A 53 -1.64 5.03 3.82
C VAL A 53 -1.37 6.41 4.44
N LEU A 54 -1.49 6.53 5.76
CA LEU A 54 -1.23 7.79 6.44
C LEU A 54 0.23 8.22 6.29
N GLU A 55 1.17 7.30 6.48
CA GLU A 55 2.58 7.61 6.38
C GLU A 55 2.99 8.01 4.96
N GLU A 56 2.48 7.31 3.97
CA GLU A 56 2.91 7.51 2.59
C GLU A 56 2.17 8.63 1.88
N THR A 57 0.91 8.87 2.21
CA THR A 57 0.09 9.84 1.48
C THR A 57 -0.38 11.02 2.32
N GLY A 58 -0.36 10.90 3.64
CA GLY A 58 -0.96 11.90 4.52
C GLY A 58 -2.47 11.79 4.64
N LEU A 59 -3.06 10.76 4.02
CA LEU A 59 -4.51 10.59 4.02
C LEU A 59 -4.93 9.64 5.12
N THR A 60 -6.12 9.88 5.67
CA THR A 60 -6.74 9.02 6.67
C THR A 60 -7.89 8.26 6.02
N LEU A 61 -7.84 6.93 6.06
CA LEU A 61 -8.89 6.10 5.50
C LEU A 61 -10.15 6.19 6.35
N THR A 62 -11.30 6.39 5.70
CA THR A 62 -12.60 6.45 6.39
C THR A 62 -13.55 5.36 5.89
N GLN A 63 -13.40 4.91 4.65
CA GLN A 63 -14.23 3.85 4.10
C GLN A 63 -13.37 3.00 3.18
N TYR A 64 -13.22 1.74 3.55
CA TYR A 64 -12.40 0.81 2.79
C TYR A 64 -12.87 -0.62 3.05
N ARG A 65 -12.51 -1.52 2.14
CA ARG A 65 -12.85 -2.92 2.29
C ARG A 65 -11.67 -3.81 1.96
N TYR A 66 -11.64 -4.97 2.58
CA TYR A 66 -10.66 -6.01 2.32
C TYR A 66 -11.09 -6.76 1.06
N CYS A 67 -10.20 -6.85 0.08
CA CYS A 67 -10.54 -7.47 -1.21
C CYS A 67 -10.02 -8.89 -1.34
N GLY A 68 -8.98 -9.23 -0.61
CA GLY A 68 -8.45 -10.58 -0.67
C GLY A 68 -6.97 -10.65 -0.40
N LEU A 69 -6.45 -11.87 -0.49
CA LEU A 69 -5.05 -12.16 -0.24
C LEU A 69 -4.40 -12.61 -1.55
N VAL A 70 -3.29 -11.98 -1.88
CA VAL A 70 -2.47 -12.36 -3.03
C VAL A 70 -1.17 -12.96 -2.50
N THR A 71 -0.84 -14.16 -2.96
CA THR A 71 0.37 -14.83 -2.54
C THR A 71 1.40 -14.78 -3.66
N PHE A 72 2.57 -14.25 -3.35
CA PHE A 72 3.70 -14.24 -4.28
C PHE A 72 4.70 -15.29 -3.86
N VAL A 73 5.00 -16.21 -4.77
CA VAL A 73 5.97 -17.28 -4.56
C VAL A 73 7.11 -17.09 -5.56
N SER A 74 8.33 -17.11 -5.07
CA SER A 74 9.50 -16.85 -5.88
C SER A 74 10.64 -17.78 -5.47
N ASP A 75 11.52 -18.12 -6.40
CA ASP A 75 12.72 -18.90 -6.09
C ASP A 75 13.76 -18.06 -5.37
N ILE A 76 13.68 -16.75 -5.49
CA ILE A 76 14.72 -15.82 -5.01
C ILE A 76 14.30 -15.15 -3.71
N TRP A 77 13.03 -14.74 -3.62
CA TRP A 77 12.52 -13.95 -2.50
C TRP A 77 11.65 -14.79 -1.58
N PRO A 78 11.57 -14.46 -0.30
CA PRO A 78 10.64 -15.15 0.62
C PRO A 78 9.21 -15.02 0.12
N THR A 79 8.40 -16.03 0.40
CA THR A 79 6.97 -15.98 0.08
C THR A 79 6.33 -14.76 0.74
N GLU A 80 5.54 -14.05 -0.03
CA GLU A 80 4.87 -12.83 0.43
C GLU A 80 3.36 -13.01 0.36
N TYR A 81 2.69 -12.67 1.46
CA TYR A 81 1.23 -12.62 1.52
C TYR A 81 0.82 -11.16 1.54
N MET A 82 0.21 -10.71 0.45
CA MET A 82 -0.21 -9.32 0.30
C MET A 82 -1.71 -9.22 0.50
N HIS A 83 -2.11 -8.44 1.51
CA HIS A 83 -3.51 -8.17 1.82
C HIS A 83 -3.97 -6.97 1.01
N LEU A 84 -4.98 -7.18 0.16
CA LEU A 84 -5.46 -6.17 -0.79
C LEU A 84 -6.65 -5.44 -0.23
N PHE A 85 -6.60 -4.12 -0.27
CA PHE A 85 -7.69 -3.24 0.16
C PHE A 85 -8.09 -2.30 -0.95
N HIS A 86 -9.36 -1.90 -0.94
CA HIS A 86 -9.90 -0.89 -1.84
C HIS A 86 -10.58 0.18 -0.99
N ALA A 87 -10.14 1.42 -1.11
CA ALA A 87 -10.66 2.52 -0.32
C ALA A 87 -11.34 3.54 -1.22
N THR A 88 -12.56 3.93 -0.85
CA THR A 88 -13.30 4.97 -1.56
C THR A 88 -13.55 6.18 -0.67
N GLY A 89 -13.31 6.07 0.64
CA GLY A 89 -13.46 7.18 1.58
C GLY A 89 -12.15 7.48 2.27
N PHE A 90 -11.66 8.69 2.14
CA PHE A 90 -10.47 9.13 2.84
C PHE A 90 -10.48 10.65 2.94
N THR A 91 -9.82 11.20 3.97
CA THR A 91 -9.76 12.63 4.25
C THR A 91 -8.32 13.09 4.28
N GLY A 92 -8.13 14.39 4.11
CA GLY A 92 -6.81 15.01 4.12
C GLY A 92 -6.39 15.42 2.72
N THR A 93 -5.17 15.95 2.63
CA THR A 93 -4.57 16.36 1.36
C THR A 93 -3.37 15.49 1.09
N PRO A 94 -3.28 14.89 -0.11
CA PRO A 94 -2.11 14.08 -0.41
C PRO A 94 -0.83 14.89 -0.32
N LYS A 95 0.19 14.30 0.30
CA LYS A 95 1.52 14.92 0.39
C LYS A 95 2.42 14.35 -0.69
N ASP A 96 3.52 15.03 -0.96
CA ASP A 96 4.55 14.48 -1.82
C ASP A 96 5.23 13.33 -1.11
N CYS A 97 5.30 12.20 -1.79
CA CYS A 97 5.82 10.95 -1.23
C CYS A 97 7.09 10.50 -1.91
N ASP A 98 7.86 11.39 -2.37
CA ASP A 98 9.08 11.03 -3.07
C ASP A 98 10.11 10.37 -2.19
#